data_a12acacebb0bc8d139cecc03a0bc2c02
#
_entry.id   a12acacebb0bc8d139cecc03a0bc2c02
#
_cell.length_a   1.000
_cell.length_b   1.000
_cell.length_c   1.000
_cell.angle_alpha   90.00
_cell.angle_beta   90.00
_cell.angle_gamma   90.00
#
_symmetry.space_group_name_H-M   'P 1'
#
loop_
_entity.id
_entity.type
_entity.pdbx_description
1 polymer ?
#
loop_
_entity_poly.entity_id
_entity_poly.type
_entity_poly.pdbx_seq_one_letter_code
_entity_poly.pdbx_strand_id
1 'polypeptide(L)'
;MVRPTVARVDLAALQSNYKRIVAYLQDKGRDRAPGVIAVVKANAYGHGAAQVALALERAGADVLACADIEEGAALRAAGVRAEILVFGALSVSDLEGLFDCRLTPTISTPGAAHAVQAAAARRRQRLRYHLKIDTGMNRLGFRYDNLRRTLPELFASPNLELAAVYTHFATADDPVSPLFDEQHVRFERAVAQIGEMARPSTSSGRAMQIPLMVSPSNHERATSPYIHAANSAALLRDSRVWYDRVRPGLLLYGLVPPPLESTLVLTPVITLTSRLVAVKGVRPGEGVGYGVTFTADRPKQIAIVPAGYADGLDLRLAGRGAVLIRGRRAPIVGSVCMDMLMADVTGLDVSPGDEVVIIGAQGGDRIDVREMAAQIGTIPYEILCRIGSRIERVYS
;
A
#
# COMPACT_ATOMS: atom_id res chain seq x y z
N MET A 1 4.25 -8.96 27.99
CA MET A 1 4.59 -9.43 26.63
C MET A 1 4.87 -10.93 26.71
N VAL A 2 4.08 -11.76 26.03
CA VAL A 2 4.19 -13.23 26.15
C VAL A 2 5.14 -13.78 25.07
N ARG A 3 5.19 -13.17 23.88
CA ARG A 3 6.09 -13.57 22.79
C ARG A 3 7.20 -12.54 22.59
N PRO A 4 8.45 -12.99 22.38
CA PRO A 4 9.56 -12.03 22.18
C PRO A 4 9.61 -11.45 20.76
N THR A 5 8.80 -11.97 19.81
CA THR A 5 8.77 -11.50 18.43
C THR A 5 7.77 -10.37 18.29
N VAL A 6 8.26 -9.18 17.89
CA VAL A 6 7.47 -7.95 17.80
C VAL A 6 7.82 -7.17 16.54
N ALA A 7 6.84 -6.48 15.99
CA ALA A 7 7.00 -5.50 14.91
C ALA A 7 7.01 -4.08 15.54
N ARG A 8 8.15 -3.42 15.51
CA ARG A 8 8.27 -2.02 15.94
C ARG A 8 7.95 -1.13 14.75
N VAL A 9 7.01 -0.21 14.94
CA VAL A 9 6.54 0.72 13.91
C VAL A 9 6.87 2.14 14.34
N ASP A 10 7.77 2.77 13.62
CA ASP A 10 8.21 4.15 13.85
C ASP A 10 7.24 5.12 13.15
N LEU A 11 6.31 5.68 13.92
CA LEU A 11 5.34 6.65 13.42
C LEU A 11 5.97 8.01 13.08
N ALA A 12 7.09 8.36 13.72
CA ALA A 12 7.81 9.59 13.40
C ALA A 12 8.50 9.47 12.03
N ALA A 13 9.10 8.31 11.73
CA ALA A 13 9.64 8.01 10.40
C ALA A 13 8.54 8.03 9.32
N LEU A 14 7.35 7.45 9.61
CA LEU A 14 6.20 7.49 8.72
C LEU A 14 5.77 8.93 8.39
N GLN A 15 5.61 9.77 9.40
CA GLN A 15 5.25 11.18 9.24
C GLN A 15 6.33 11.97 8.49
N SER A 16 7.60 11.68 8.77
CA SER A 16 8.73 12.27 8.04
C SER A 16 8.71 11.87 6.57
N ASN A 17 8.47 10.59 6.24
CA ASN A 17 8.35 10.12 4.86
C ASN A 17 7.20 10.83 4.13
N TYR A 18 6.02 10.94 4.76
CA TYR A 18 4.89 11.68 4.20
C TYR A 18 5.28 13.13 3.87
N LYS A 19 5.88 13.84 4.81
CA LYS A 19 6.33 15.24 4.60
C LYS A 19 7.39 15.36 3.50
N ARG A 20 8.32 14.40 3.41
CA ARG A 20 9.34 14.36 2.34
C ARG A 20 8.71 14.10 0.97
N ILE A 21 7.69 13.24 0.89
CA ILE A 21 6.93 13.04 -0.35
C ILE A 21 6.24 14.35 -0.76
N VAL A 22 5.58 15.04 0.16
CA VAL A 22 4.94 16.33 -0.10
C VAL A 22 5.97 17.36 -0.59
N ALA A 23 7.11 17.47 0.08
CA ALA A 23 8.20 18.37 -0.33
C ALA A 23 8.76 18.02 -1.72
N TYR A 24 8.96 16.74 -2.00
CA TYR A 24 9.41 16.25 -3.32
C TYR A 24 8.46 16.66 -4.45
N LEU A 25 7.14 16.62 -4.19
CA LEU A 25 6.13 17.03 -5.15
C LEU A 25 6.13 18.57 -5.38
N GLN A 26 6.50 19.33 -4.35
CA GLN A 26 6.60 20.81 -4.44
C GLN A 26 7.83 21.27 -5.22
N ASP A 27 8.95 20.58 -5.08
CA ASP A 27 10.26 20.95 -5.64
C ASP A 27 10.37 20.78 -7.17
N LYS A 28 9.38 20.19 -7.84
CA LYS A 28 9.42 19.89 -9.29
C LYS A 28 8.87 20.99 -10.18
N GLY A 29 8.84 22.24 -9.71
CA GLY A 29 8.61 23.44 -10.55
C GLY A 29 7.23 23.54 -11.19
N ARG A 30 6.21 22.95 -10.60
CA ARG A 30 4.81 23.10 -11.01
C ARG A 30 4.18 24.31 -10.32
N ASP A 31 3.30 25.01 -11.01
CA ASP A 31 2.54 26.13 -10.43
C ASP A 31 1.79 25.72 -9.17
N ARG A 32 1.43 24.46 -9.07
CA ARG A 32 0.81 23.84 -7.90
C ARG A 32 1.26 22.40 -7.71
N ALA A 33 1.68 22.09 -6.48
CA ALA A 33 1.99 20.71 -6.08
C ALA A 33 0.72 19.85 -6.00
N PRO A 34 0.74 18.60 -6.47
CA PRO A 34 -0.36 17.68 -6.29
C PRO A 34 -0.54 17.31 -4.81
N GLY A 35 -1.80 17.05 -4.41
CA GLY A 35 -2.11 16.49 -3.09
C GLY A 35 -1.72 15.02 -2.99
N VAL A 36 -1.79 14.48 -1.77
CA VAL A 36 -1.46 13.08 -1.49
C VAL A 36 -2.70 12.33 -1.01
N ILE A 37 -3.01 11.20 -1.64
CA ILE A 37 -3.91 10.18 -1.14
C ILE A 37 -3.04 9.12 -0.49
N ALA A 38 -3.01 9.06 0.83
CA ALA A 38 -2.14 8.14 1.56
C ALA A 38 -2.75 6.74 1.61
N VAL A 39 -2.05 5.73 1.04
CA VAL A 39 -2.60 4.38 0.90
C VAL A 39 -2.29 3.53 2.12
N VAL A 40 -3.34 3.13 2.86
CA VAL A 40 -3.27 2.40 4.14
C VAL A 40 -3.96 1.04 4.13
N LYS A 41 -4.25 0.49 2.96
CA LYS A 41 -4.87 -0.83 2.78
C LYS A 41 -4.00 -1.98 3.30
N ALA A 42 -4.58 -3.17 3.43
CA ALA A 42 -3.92 -4.38 3.93
C ALA A 42 -3.25 -4.14 5.29
N ASN A 43 -4.06 -3.62 6.24
CA ASN A 43 -3.58 -3.23 7.57
C ASN A 43 -2.38 -2.27 7.50
N ALA A 44 -2.44 -1.25 6.62
CA ALA A 44 -1.35 -0.33 6.33
C ALA A 44 -0.06 -1.08 5.91
N TYR A 45 -0.18 -1.98 4.93
CA TYR A 45 0.93 -2.85 4.50
C TYR A 45 1.57 -3.60 5.70
N GLY A 46 0.73 -4.12 6.59
CA GLY A 46 1.16 -4.85 7.78
C GLY A 46 1.63 -3.99 8.96
N HIS A 47 1.65 -2.66 8.86
CA HIS A 47 2.14 -1.75 9.90
C HIS A 47 1.10 -1.42 11.00
N GLY A 48 -0.18 -1.78 10.81
CA GLY A 48 -1.26 -1.46 11.73
C GLY A 48 -2.04 -0.20 11.31
N ALA A 49 -3.14 -0.42 10.58
CA ALA A 49 -3.87 0.63 9.87
C ALA A 49 -4.35 1.77 10.78
N ALA A 50 -4.87 1.47 11.96
CA ALA A 50 -5.43 2.47 12.87
C ALA A 50 -4.38 3.52 13.29
N GLN A 51 -3.24 3.07 13.83
CA GLN A 51 -2.20 3.98 14.31
C GLN A 51 -1.49 4.71 13.17
N VAL A 52 -1.25 4.02 12.05
CA VAL A 52 -0.67 4.59 10.84
C VAL A 52 -1.57 5.69 10.27
N ALA A 53 -2.86 5.43 10.13
CA ALA A 53 -3.82 6.40 9.59
C ALA A 53 -3.92 7.66 10.46
N LEU A 54 -4.02 7.50 11.78
CA LEU A 54 -4.02 8.62 12.72
C LEU A 54 -2.71 9.42 12.68
N ALA A 55 -1.56 8.74 12.51
CA ALA A 55 -0.27 9.42 12.39
C ALA A 55 -0.16 10.21 11.09
N LEU A 56 -0.65 9.66 9.96
CA LEU A 56 -0.68 10.35 8.67
C LEU A 56 -1.65 11.54 8.70
N GLU A 57 -2.81 11.41 9.32
CA GLU A 57 -3.77 12.52 9.50
C GLU A 57 -3.12 13.67 10.31
N ARG A 58 -2.43 13.35 11.41
CA ARG A 58 -1.64 14.35 12.17
C ARG A 58 -0.52 14.99 11.36
N ALA A 59 0.04 14.28 10.36
CA ALA A 59 1.04 14.82 9.45
C ALA A 59 0.46 15.70 8.34
N GLY A 60 -0.89 15.79 8.22
CA GLY A 60 -1.60 16.60 7.25
C GLY A 60 -2.21 15.82 6.07
N ALA A 61 -2.29 14.50 6.15
CA ALA A 61 -3.00 13.72 5.13
C ALA A 61 -4.51 13.99 5.24
N ASP A 62 -5.11 14.54 4.20
CA ASP A 62 -6.52 14.88 4.10
C ASP A 62 -7.36 13.76 3.45
N VAL A 63 -6.73 12.85 2.71
CA VAL A 63 -7.34 11.69 2.08
C VAL A 63 -6.50 10.44 2.34
N LEU A 64 -7.14 9.42 2.89
CA LEU A 64 -6.60 8.08 3.05
C LEU A 64 -7.29 7.12 2.09
N ALA A 65 -6.64 6.01 1.73
CA ALA A 65 -7.25 5.01 0.87
C ALA A 65 -7.03 3.59 1.38
N CYS A 66 -8.12 2.82 1.43
CA CYS A 66 -8.17 1.42 1.87
C CYS A 66 -8.68 0.49 0.77
N ALA A 67 -8.70 -0.82 1.03
CA ALA A 67 -9.10 -1.81 0.03
C ALA A 67 -10.63 -1.97 -0.04
N ASP A 68 -11.31 -2.02 1.09
CA ASP A 68 -12.72 -2.36 1.21
C ASP A 68 -13.42 -1.53 2.29
N ILE A 69 -14.73 -1.77 2.44
CA ILE A 69 -15.59 -1.06 3.39
C ILE A 69 -15.21 -1.42 4.83
N GLU A 70 -14.86 -2.66 5.09
CA GLU A 70 -14.47 -3.19 6.39
C GLU A 70 -13.20 -2.49 6.92
N GLU A 71 -12.18 -2.34 6.07
CA GLU A 71 -11.00 -1.55 6.41
C GLU A 71 -11.37 -0.08 6.68
N GLY A 72 -12.22 0.50 5.84
CA GLY A 72 -12.71 1.87 6.02
C GLY A 72 -13.47 2.06 7.33
N ALA A 73 -14.34 1.12 7.68
CA ALA A 73 -15.09 1.12 8.94
C ALA A 73 -14.15 1.01 10.15
N ALA A 74 -13.14 0.14 10.08
CA ALA A 74 -12.13 0.01 11.13
C ALA A 74 -11.34 1.31 11.33
N LEU A 75 -10.98 2.01 10.26
CA LEU A 75 -10.33 3.33 10.34
C LEU A 75 -11.25 4.37 11.00
N ARG A 76 -12.54 4.41 10.65
CA ARG A 76 -13.51 5.32 11.31
C ARG A 76 -13.66 5.00 12.79
N ALA A 77 -13.80 3.71 13.14
CA ALA A 77 -13.88 3.27 14.54
C ALA A 77 -12.63 3.66 15.34
N ALA A 78 -11.46 3.71 14.72
CA ALA A 78 -10.23 4.20 15.32
C ALA A 78 -10.17 5.72 15.48
N GLY A 79 -11.16 6.49 14.98
CA GLY A 79 -11.25 7.93 15.14
C GLY A 79 -10.67 8.75 13.98
N VAL A 80 -10.31 8.14 12.86
CA VAL A 80 -9.85 8.84 11.65
C VAL A 80 -10.97 9.74 11.12
N ARG A 81 -10.66 11.00 10.82
CA ARG A 81 -11.61 12.03 10.33
C ARG A 81 -11.40 12.39 8.85
N ALA A 82 -10.18 12.20 8.33
CA ALA A 82 -9.84 12.43 6.94
C ALA A 82 -10.80 11.71 5.98
N GLU A 83 -10.91 12.14 4.74
CA GLU A 83 -11.65 11.41 3.71
C GLU A 83 -11.06 10.00 3.55
N ILE A 84 -11.90 8.97 3.46
CA ILE A 84 -11.47 7.58 3.26
C ILE A 84 -12.01 7.10 1.92
N LEU A 85 -11.11 6.90 0.97
CA LEU A 85 -11.38 6.34 -0.34
C LEU A 85 -11.30 4.81 -0.31
N VAL A 86 -12.35 4.14 -0.76
CA VAL A 86 -12.39 2.68 -0.92
C VAL A 86 -12.06 2.30 -2.35
N PHE A 87 -10.95 1.60 -2.58
CA PHE A 87 -10.47 1.22 -3.93
C PHE A 87 -11.12 -0.03 -4.50
N GLY A 88 -11.55 -0.95 -3.63
CA GLY A 88 -11.98 -2.30 -4.00
C GLY A 88 -13.28 -2.35 -4.78
N ALA A 89 -13.60 -3.53 -5.28
CA ALA A 89 -14.93 -3.82 -5.79
C ALA A 89 -15.91 -3.73 -4.63
N LEU A 90 -16.97 -2.94 -4.82
CA LEU A 90 -18.01 -2.82 -3.81
C LEU A 90 -18.78 -4.14 -3.72
N SER A 91 -18.90 -4.70 -2.53
CA SER A 91 -19.84 -5.78 -2.27
C SER A 91 -21.24 -5.24 -2.43
N VAL A 92 -22.06 -5.89 -3.25
CA VAL A 92 -23.47 -5.52 -3.44
C VAL A 92 -24.28 -5.74 -2.16
N SER A 93 -23.78 -6.58 -1.26
CA SER A 93 -24.46 -6.97 -0.02
C SER A 93 -24.24 -6.04 1.16
N ASP A 94 -23.21 -5.16 1.16
CA ASP A 94 -22.85 -4.33 2.30
C ASP A 94 -22.50 -2.88 1.92
N LEU A 95 -23.40 -2.23 1.18
CA LEU A 95 -23.24 -0.81 0.82
C LEU A 95 -23.60 0.14 1.96
N GLU A 96 -24.26 -0.34 3.02
CA GLU A 96 -24.69 0.49 4.14
C GLU A 96 -23.50 1.11 4.88
N GLY A 97 -22.40 0.36 4.99
CA GLY A 97 -21.15 0.85 5.59
C GLY A 97 -20.54 2.07 4.90
N LEU A 98 -20.83 2.28 3.59
CA LEU A 98 -20.40 3.50 2.89
C LEU A 98 -20.99 4.75 3.53
N PHE A 99 -22.28 4.68 3.92
CA PHE A 99 -23.01 5.79 4.50
C PHE A 99 -22.70 5.93 5.99
N ASP A 100 -22.82 4.84 6.73
CA ASP A 100 -22.64 4.83 8.18
C ASP A 100 -21.23 5.26 8.60
N CYS A 101 -20.23 4.89 7.80
CA CYS A 101 -18.82 5.24 8.03
C CYS A 101 -18.36 6.44 7.18
N ARG A 102 -19.23 7.09 6.42
CA ARG A 102 -18.90 8.24 5.55
C ARG A 102 -17.67 7.96 4.68
N LEU A 103 -17.73 6.87 3.88
CA LEU A 103 -16.68 6.47 2.98
C LEU A 103 -16.94 6.98 1.57
N THR A 104 -15.87 7.25 0.82
CA THR A 104 -15.94 7.63 -0.60
C THR A 104 -15.67 6.37 -1.44
N PRO A 105 -16.67 5.82 -2.14
CA PRO A 105 -16.48 4.61 -2.95
C PRO A 105 -15.78 4.88 -4.27
N THR A 106 -15.12 3.84 -4.79
CA THR A 106 -14.76 3.75 -6.20
C THR A 106 -15.89 3.06 -6.97
N ILE A 107 -16.41 3.72 -8.00
CA ILE A 107 -17.32 3.10 -8.96
C ILE A 107 -16.52 2.66 -10.18
N SER A 108 -16.54 1.36 -10.48
CA SER A 108 -15.71 0.72 -11.50
C SER A 108 -16.49 -0.12 -12.51
N THR A 109 -17.79 -0.31 -12.32
CA THR A 109 -18.68 -1.05 -13.21
C THR A 109 -20.08 -0.45 -13.24
N PRO A 110 -20.88 -0.63 -14.30
CA PRO A 110 -22.27 -0.22 -14.33
C PRO A 110 -23.11 -0.84 -13.21
N GLY A 111 -22.89 -2.14 -12.90
CA GLY A 111 -23.61 -2.81 -11.81
C GLY A 111 -23.34 -2.17 -10.45
N ALA A 112 -22.08 -1.80 -10.15
CA ALA A 112 -21.75 -1.06 -8.93
C ALA A 112 -22.42 0.34 -8.92
N ALA A 113 -22.47 1.03 -10.07
CA ALA A 113 -23.16 2.31 -10.19
C ALA A 113 -24.65 2.21 -9.82
N HIS A 114 -25.34 1.23 -10.39
CA HIS A 114 -26.77 0.97 -10.08
C HIS A 114 -26.99 0.64 -8.61
N ALA A 115 -26.18 -0.24 -8.04
CA ALA A 115 -26.31 -0.66 -6.64
C ALA A 115 -26.08 0.51 -5.68
N VAL A 116 -25.03 1.32 -5.90
CA VAL A 116 -24.71 2.49 -5.07
C VAL A 116 -25.78 3.57 -5.23
N GLN A 117 -26.27 3.84 -6.47
CA GLN A 117 -27.37 4.78 -6.70
C GLN A 117 -28.64 4.34 -5.97
N ALA A 118 -29.01 3.05 -6.04
CA ALA A 118 -30.19 2.53 -5.35
C ALA A 118 -30.06 2.65 -3.81
N ALA A 119 -28.88 2.37 -3.26
CA ALA A 119 -28.62 2.53 -1.83
C ALA A 119 -28.68 4.00 -1.40
N ALA A 120 -28.08 4.91 -2.17
CA ALA A 120 -28.11 6.35 -1.91
C ALA A 120 -29.55 6.93 -1.98
N ALA A 121 -30.34 6.46 -2.95
CA ALA A 121 -31.75 6.85 -3.07
C ALA A 121 -32.59 6.38 -1.88
N ARG A 122 -32.44 5.12 -1.43
CA ARG A 122 -33.12 4.62 -0.21
C ARG A 122 -32.80 5.45 1.03
N ARG A 123 -31.52 5.85 1.18
CA ARG A 123 -31.04 6.70 2.28
C ARG A 123 -31.41 8.18 2.10
N ARG A 124 -31.91 8.60 0.93
CA ARG A 124 -32.16 10.02 0.56
C ARG A 124 -30.89 10.87 0.75
N GLN A 125 -29.73 10.30 0.46
CA GLN A 125 -28.43 10.96 0.57
C GLN A 125 -27.78 11.11 -0.79
N ARG A 126 -26.90 12.10 -0.93
CA ARG A 126 -25.95 12.18 -2.04
C ARG A 126 -24.62 11.57 -1.60
N LEU A 127 -24.01 10.78 -2.47
CA LEU A 127 -22.74 10.12 -2.22
C LEU A 127 -21.73 10.55 -3.26
N ARG A 128 -20.61 11.07 -2.79
CA ARG A 128 -19.44 11.38 -3.64
C ARG A 128 -18.72 10.10 -3.98
N TYR A 129 -18.25 9.98 -5.23
CA TYR A 129 -17.54 8.78 -5.68
C TYR A 129 -16.34 9.12 -6.58
N HIS A 130 -15.37 8.20 -6.64
CA HIS A 130 -14.30 8.23 -7.63
C HIS A 130 -14.62 7.28 -8.77
N LEU A 131 -14.55 7.79 -9.99
CA LEU A 131 -14.74 7.01 -11.21
C LEU A 131 -13.41 6.36 -11.60
N LYS A 132 -13.40 5.03 -11.69
CA LYS A 132 -12.21 4.29 -12.12
C LYS A 132 -12.29 3.94 -13.60
N ILE A 133 -11.25 4.31 -14.34
CA ILE A 133 -11.07 3.98 -15.76
C ILE A 133 -10.01 2.89 -15.89
N ASP A 134 -10.33 1.84 -16.61
CA ASP A 134 -9.37 0.82 -17.02
C ASP A 134 -8.72 1.21 -18.34
N THR A 135 -7.43 1.49 -18.28
CA THR A 135 -6.61 1.89 -19.41
C THR A 135 -5.67 0.79 -19.90
N GLY A 136 -5.75 -0.40 -19.29
CA GLY A 136 -4.93 -1.55 -19.70
C GLY A 136 -4.45 -2.45 -18.56
N MET A 137 -4.85 -2.19 -17.30
CA MET A 137 -4.57 -3.12 -16.21
C MET A 137 -5.51 -4.33 -16.19
N ASN A 138 -6.70 -4.20 -16.79
CA ASN A 138 -7.72 -5.26 -16.97
C ASN A 138 -8.14 -5.95 -15.65
N ARG A 139 -8.25 -5.15 -14.58
CA ARG A 139 -8.68 -5.66 -13.26
C ARG A 139 -10.02 -5.09 -12.84
N LEU A 140 -10.14 -3.77 -12.77
CA LEU A 140 -11.35 -3.02 -12.41
C LEU A 140 -11.34 -1.69 -13.15
N GLY A 141 -12.51 -1.18 -13.54
CA GLY A 141 -12.67 0.13 -14.18
C GLY A 141 -13.56 0.06 -15.41
N PHE A 142 -14.19 1.18 -15.75
CA PHE A 142 -14.83 1.34 -17.04
C PHE A 142 -13.76 1.35 -18.14
N ARG A 143 -13.97 0.56 -19.18
CA ARG A 143 -13.00 0.50 -20.28
C ARG A 143 -12.90 1.86 -20.98
N TYR A 144 -11.68 2.33 -21.17
CA TYR A 144 -11.38 3.64 -21.77
C TYR A 144 -11.96 3.82 -23.19
N ASP A 145 -12.21 2.71 -23.92
CA ASP A 145 -12.63 2.69 -25.34
C ASP A 145 -14.16 2.64 -25.53
N ASN A 146 -14.96 2.56 -24.47
CA ASN A 146 -16.41 2.48 -24.56
C ASN A 146 -17.18 3.41 -23.60
N LEU A 147 -16.55 4.45 -23.10
CA LEU A 147 -17.09 5.35 -22.09
C LEU A 147 -18.39 6.02 -22.51
N ARG A 148 -18.52 6.43 -23.78
CA ARG A 148 -19.73 7.05 -24.33
C ARG A 148 -20.96 6.14 -24.23
N ARG A 149 -20.77 4.83 -24.17
CA ARG A 149 -21.86 3.84 -24.02
C ARG A 149 -22.16 3.55 -22.54
N THR A 150 -21.14 3.58 -21.68
CA THR A 150 -21.23 3.02 -20.33
C THR A 150 -21.39 4.07 -19.23
N LEU A 151 -21.02 5.33 -19.43
CA LEU A 151 -21.07 6.37 -18.42
C LEU A 151 -22.35 7.24 -18.41
N PRO A 152 -23.14 7.42 -19.50
CA PRO A 152 -24.28 8.35 -19.48
C PRO A 152 -25.26 8.08 -18.35
N GLU A 153 -25.59 6.81 -18.07
CA GLU A 153 -26.49 6.42 -17.01
C GLU A 153 -25.93 6.73 -15.60
N LEU A 154 -24.62 6.50 -15.39
CA LEU A 154 -23.95 6.87 -14.14
C LEU A 154 -24.00 8.40 -13.92
N PHE A 155 -23.75 9.19 -14.96
CA PHE A 155 -23.80 10.65 -14.86
C PHE A 155 -25.22 11.21 -14.68
N ALA A 156 -26.22 10.48 -15.14
CA ALA A 156 -27.62 10.81 -14.90
C ALA A 156 -28.12 10.42 -13.49
N SER A 157 -27.32 9.74 -12.68
CA SER A 157 -27.69 9.26 -11.34
C SER A 157 -27.84 10.43 -10.36
N PRO A 158 -29.07 10.73 -9.86
CA PRO A 158 -29.33 11.96 -9.09
C PRO A 158 -28.71 11.99 -7.70
N ASN A 159 -28.39 10.82 -7.13
CA ASN A 159 -27.83 10.69 -5.79
C ASN A 159 -26.32 10.44 -5.80
N LEU A 160 -25.68 10.46 -6.98
CA LEU A 160 -24.24 10.26 -7.10
C LEU A 160 -23.56 11.54 -7.58
N GLU A 161 -22.42 11.87 -6.98
CA GLU A 161 -21.62 13.05 -7.30
C GLU A 161 -20.20 12.64 -7.64
N LEU A 162 -19.76 12.91 -8.87
CA LEU A 162 -18.41 12.63 -9.32
C LEU A 162 -17.40 13.53 -8.58
N ALA A 163 -16.57 12.95 -7.73
CA ALA A 163 -15.54 13.65 -6.96
C ALA A 163 -14.17 13.58 -7.62
N ALA A 164 -13.87 12.47 -8.30
CA ALA A 164 -12.61 12.28 -9.00
C ALA A 164 -12.68 11.26 -10.12
N VAL A 165 -11.71 11.36 -11.05
CA VAL A 165 -11.50 10.35 -12.10
C VAL A 165 -10.08 9.80 -11.95
N TYR A 166 -9.91 8.47 -12.07
CA TYR A 166 -8.59 7.89 -11.94
C TYR A 166 -8.36 6.61 -12.74
N THR A 167 -7.08 6.30 -12.95
CA THR A 167 -6.62 5.03 -13.48
C THR A 167 -5.53 4.43 -12.60
N HIS A 168 -5.00 3.26 -12.98
CA HIS A 168 -3.88 2.62 -12.32
C HIS A 168 -2.94 1.99 -13.32
N PHE A 169 -1.66 2.33 -13.23
CA PHE A 169 -0.62 1.81 -14.12
C PHE A 169 -0.22 0.39 -13.74
N ALA A 170 -0.15 -0.48 -14.74
CA ALA A 170 0.23 -1.88 -14.55
C ALA A 170 1.75 -2.08 -14.49
N THR A 171 2.51 -1.23 -15.19
CA THR A 171 3.96 -1.36 -15.41
C THR A 171 4.71 -0.08 -15.07
N ALA A 172 4.27 0.64 -14.03
CA ALA A 172 4.94 1.87 -13.63
C ALA A 172 6.37 1.63 -13.09
N ASP A 173 6.62 0.46 -12.54
CA ASP A 173 7.90 -0.02 -12.03
C ASP A 173 8.79 -0.68 -13.10
N ASP A 174 8.25 -0.95 -14.29
CA ASP A 174 9.01 -1.50 -15.42
C ASP A 174 9.38 -0.37 -16.40
N PRO A 175 10.65 0.10 -16.40
CA PRO A 175 11.07 1.23 -17.23
C PRO A 175 11.09 0.92 -18.73
N VAL A 176 11.13 -0.35 -19.14
CA VAL A 176 11.21 -0.76 -20.55
C VAL A 176 9.85 -1.07 -21.16
N SER A 177 8.83 -1.28 -20.34
CA SER A 177 7.48 -1.58 -20.84
C SER A 177 6.84 -0.36 -21.50
N PRO A 178 6.36 -0.46 -22.76
CA PRO A 178 5.64 0.62 -23.44
C PRO A 178 4.24 0.85 -22.84
N LEU A 179 3.69 -0.12 -22.13
CA LEU A 179 2.32 -0.08 -21.60
C LEU A 179 2.07 1.12 -20.68
N PHE A 180 3.09 1.60 -19.96
CA PHE A 180 2.96 2.77 -19.12
C PHE A 180 2.53 4.01 -19.93
N ASP A 181 3.25 4.32 -21.02
CA ASP A 181 2.95 5.47 -21.87
C ASP A 181 1.64 5.27 -22.66
N GLU A 182 1.34 4.05 -23.09
CA GLU A 182 0.05 3.72 -23.70
C GLU A 182 -1.11 3.96 -22.74
N GLN A 183 -1.00 3.51 -21.49
CA GLN A 183 -2.00 3.74 -20.46
C GLN A 183 -2.20 5.23 -20.18
N HIS A 184 -1.11 6.00 -20.15
CA HIS A 184 -1.16 7.45 -20.00
C HIS A 184 -1.97 8.09 -21.15
N VAL A 185 -1.63 7.81 -22.40
CA VAL A 185 -2.36 8.35 -23.58
C VAL A 185 -3.84 7.95 -23.56
N ARG A 186 -4.14 6.70 -23.22
CA ARG A 186 -5.53 6.21 -23.09
C ARG A 186 -6.28 6.95 -21.99
N PHE A 187 -5.61 7.25 -20.88
CA PHE A 187 -6.19 7.97 -19.76
C PHE A 187 -6.49 9.43 -20.12
N GLU A 188 -5.56 10.13 -20.77
CA GLU A 188 -5.77 11.50 -21.27
C GLU A 188 -7.00 11.58 -22.19
N ARG A 189 -7.14 10.64 -23.12
CA ARG A 189 -8.32 10.55 -24.00
C ARG A 189 -9.60 10.29 -23.23
N ALA A 190 -9.55 9.41 -22.22
CA ALA A 190 -10.70 9.12 -21.37
C ALA A 190 -11.14 10.35 -20.56
N VAL A 191 -10.20 11.09 -19.98
CA VAL A 191 -10.46 12.34 -19.24
C VAL A 191 -11.11 13.38 -20.16
N ALA A 192 -10.59 13.57 -21.37
CA ALA A 192 -11.17 14.49 -22.35
C ALA A 192 -12.62 14.10 -22.71
N GLN A 193 -12.90 12.84 -22.98
CA GLN A 193 -14.25 12.34 -23.28
C GLN A 193 -15.20 12.55 -22.08
N ILE A 194 -14.75 12.29 -20.86
CA ILE A 194 -15.54 12.51 -19.65
C ILE A 194 -15.88 14.00 -19.52
N GLY A 195 -14.92 14.89 -19.76
CA GLY A 195 -15.12 16.34 -19.75
C GLY A 195 -16.16 16.80 -20.78
N GLU A 196 -16.18 16.22 -21.97
CA GLU A 196 -17.19 16.52 -23.00
C GLU A 196 -18.60 16.06 -22.58
N MET A 197 -18.70 14.83 -22.03
CA MET A 197 -19.99 14.26 -21.59
C MET A 197 -20.57 14.97 -20.36
N ALA A 198 -19.73 15.57 -19.56
CA ALA A 198 -20.13 16.27 -18.34
C ALA A 198 -20.53 17.75 -18.58
N ARG A 199 -20.33 18.29 -19.79
CA ARG A 199 -20.78 19.63 -20.14
C ARG A 199 -22.29 19.67 -20.41
N PRO A 200 -23.00 20.75 -19.95
CA PRO A 200 -24.41 20.91 -20.29
C PRO A 200 -24.62 20.99 -21.80
N SER A 201 -25.60 20.26 -22.34
CA SER A 201 -26.17 20.60 -23.62
C SER A 201 -26.95 21.93 -23.47
N THR A 202 -26.68 22.90 -24.31
CA THR A 202 -27.24 24.27 -24.28
C THR A 202 -28.75 24.35 -24.48
N SER A 203 -29.50 23.25 -24.45
CA SER A 203 -30.94 23.19 -24.81
C SER A 203 -31.89 22.72 -23.70
N SER A 204 -31.47 22.41 -22.48
CA SER A 204 -32.36 22.07 -21.40
C SER A 204 -31.83 22.47 -20.02
N GLY A 205 -32.46 23.40 -19.37
CA GLY A 205 -32.04 24.15 -18.20
C GLY A 205 -31.87 23.41 -16.87
N ARG A 206 -31.20 22.26 -16.84
CA ARG A 206 -30.64 21.65 -15.63
C ARG A 206 -29.44 20.81 -15.98
N ALA A 207 -28.33 21.47 -16.13
CA ALA A 207 -27.06 20.80 -16.40
C ALA A 207 -26.13 20.94 -15.23
N MET A 208 -25.62 19.82 -14.78
CA MET A 208 -24.55 19.78 -13.79
C MET A 208 -23.26 20.31 -14.47
N GLN A 209 -22.82 21.50 -14.07
CA GLN A 209 -21.53 22.01 -14.50
C GLN A 209 -20.44 21.15 -13.85
N ILE A 210 -19.72 20.39 -14.65
CA ILE A 210 -18.47 19.75 -14.25
C ILE A 210 -17.37 20.31 -15.15
N PRO A 211 -16.72 21.42 -14.77
CA PRO A 211 -15.52 21.85 -15.46
C PRO A 211 -14.36 20.91 -15.06
N LEU A 212 -14.04 19.96 -15.93
CA LEU A 212 -12.72 19.31 -15.90
C LEU A 212 -11.72 20.32 -16.50
N MET A 213 -11.21 21.23 -15.67
CA MET A 213 -10.18 22.16 -16.10
C MET A 213 -8.83 21.83 -15.43
N VAL A 214 -7.83 21.68 -16.26
CA VAL A 214 -6.43 21.86 -15.88
C VAL A 214 -6.25 23.33 -15.49
N SER A 215 -6.43 23.64 -14.22
CA SER A 215 -6.29 24.97 -13.59
C SER A 215 -7.52 25.91 -13.53
N PRO A 216 -8.47 25.72 -12.61
CA PRO A 216 -9.42 26.77 -12.23
C PRO A 216 -8.97 27.54 -10.98
N SER A 217 -9.54 28.74 -10.77
CA SER A 217 -9.33 29.58 -9.58
C SER A 217 -9.81 28.88 -8.28
N ASN A 218 -9.30 29.30 -7.11
CA ASN A 218 -9.53 28.63 -5.82
C ASN A 218 -11.01 28.46 -5.40
N HIS A 219 -11.94 29.27 -5.92
CA HIS A 219 -13.38 29.22 -5.57
C HIS A 219 -14.16 28.18 -6.41
N GLU A 220 -13.75 27.93 -7.66
CA GLU A 220 -14.43 26.97 -8.54
C GLU A 220 -14.03 25.52 -8.29
N ARG A 221 -12.95 25.28 -7.53
CA ARG A 221 -12.40 23.94 -7.23
C ARG A 221 -13.17 23.13 -6.19
N ALA A 222 -13.98 23.77 -5.37
CA ALA A 222 -14.80 23.06 -4.38
C ALA A 222 -15.86 22.15 -5.02
N THR A 223 -16.13 22.31 -6.34
CA THR A 223 -17.19 21.60 -7.06
C THR A 223 -16.71 20.78 -8.26
N SER A 224 -15.44 20.91 -8.69
CA SER A 224 -14.92 20.19 -9.86
C SER A 224 -14.23 18.89 -9.47
N PRO A 225 -14.47 17.78 -10.22
CA PRO A 225 -13.77 16.52 -10.01
C PRO A 225 -12.26 16.68 -10.22
N TYR A 226 -11.46 16.09 -9.35
CA TYR A 226 -10.00 16.04 -9.51
C TYR A 226 -9.53 14.74 -10.17
N ILE A 227 -8.30 14.73 -10.64
CA ILE A 227 -7.71 13.61 -11.38
C ILE A 227 -6.55 13.03 -10.57
N HIS A 228 -6.43 11.71 -10.56
CA HIS A 228 -5.27 11.03 -9.98
C HIS A 228 -4.92 9.73 -10.70
N ALA A 229 -3.62 9.47 -10.93
CA ALA A 229 -3.17 8.28 -11.62
C ALA A 229 -1.95 7.62 -10.96
N ALA A 230 -0.97 8.40 -10.50
CA ALA A 230 0.30 7.91 -10.03
C ALA A 230 0.20 7.11 -8.73
N ASN A 231 0.67 5.84 -8.75
CA ASN A 231 1.05 5.07 -7.57
C ASN A 231 2.49 5.41 -7.15
N SER A 232 3.08 4.71 -6.18
CA SER A 232 4.46 4.95 -5.71
C SER A 232 5.49 4.92 -6.84
N ALA A 233 5.39 3.96 -7.76
CA ALA A 233 6.33 3.81 -8.87
C ALA A 233 6.13 4.94 -9.90
N ALA A 234 4.92 5.19 -10.33
CA ALA A 234 4.60 6.26 -11.28
C ALA A 234 4.94 7.65 -10.74
N LEU A 235 4.82 7.86 -9.42
CA LEU A 235 5.21 9.11 -8.76
C LEU A 235 6.70 9.39 -8.97
N LEU A 236 7.55 8.38 -8.87
CA LEU A 236 8.99 8.53 -9.07
C LEU A 236 9.38 8.58 -10.54
N ARG A 237 8.65 7.84 -11.40
CA ARG A 237 8.99 7.68 -12.81
C ARG A 237 8.69 8.92 -13.64
N ASP A 238 7.50 9.54 -13.46
CA ASP A 238 7.04 10.55 -14.41
C ASP A 238 6.08 11.56 -13.76
N SER A 239 6.52 12.81 -13.71
CA SER A 239 5.70 13.89 -13.18
C SER A 239 4.46 14.20 -14.05
N ARG A 240 4.42 13.85 -15.34
CA ARG A 240 3.26 14.08 -16.22
C ARG A 240 1.99 13.42 -15.67
N VAL A 241 2.12 12.28 -14.96
CA VAL A 241 0.98 11.50 -14.46
C VAL A 241 0.59 11.81 -13.00
N TRP A 242 1.11 12.88 -12.42
CA TRP A 242 0.77 13.25 -11.04
C TRP A 242 -0.63 13.86 -10.92
N TYR A 243 -1.07 14.60 -11.94
CA TYR A 243 -2.33 15.34 -11.98
C TYR A 243 -2.59 16.16 -10.70
N ASP A 244 -3.81 16.08 -10.14
CA ASP A 244 -4.17 16.82 -8.92
C ASP A 244 -3.74 16.12 -7.65
N ARG A 245 -3.63 14.78 -7.67
CA ARG A 245 -3.22 13.97 -6.51
C ARG A 245 -2.43 12.73 -6.92
N VAL A 246 -1.51 12.32 -6.05
CA VAL A 246 -0.75 11.07 -6.16
C VAL A 246 -1.15 10.10 -5.06
N ARG A 247 -0.92 8.79 -5.27
CA ARG A 247 -1.30 7.72 -4.34
C ARG A 247 -0.09 6.91 -3.89
N PRO A 248 0.82 7.48 -3.08
CA PRO A 248 1.90 6.69 -2.50
C PRO A 248 1.36 5.62 -1.56
N GLY A 249 1.89 4.41 -1.69
CA GLY A 249 1.76 3.32 -0.74
C GLY A 249 3.14 3.02 -0.16
N LEU A 250 3.94 2.22 -0.86
CA LEU A 250 5.24 1.74 -0.38
C LEU A 250 6.19 2.85 0.06
N LEU A 251 6.17 4.00 -0.63
CA LEU A 251 7.00 5.16 -0.27
C LEU A 251 6.69 5.70 1.14
N LEU A 252 5.42 5.65 1.58
CA LEU A 252 5.06 6.07 2.95
C LEU A 252 5.78 5.22 3.99
N TYR A 253 5.96 3.93 3.70
CA TYR A 253 6.59 2.96 4.58
C TYR A 253 8.12 2.91 4.45
N GLY A 254 8.69 3.86 3.72
CA GLY A 254 10.13 4.02 3.60
C GLY A 254 10.81 3.15 2.56
N LEU A 255 10.05 2.64 1.59
CA LEU A 255 10.56 1.73 0.57
C LEU A 255 10.30 2.26 -0.85
N VAL A 256 11.34 2.29 -1.66
CA VAL A 256 11.24 2.57 -3.10
C VAL A 256 10.88 1.26 -3.82
N PRO A 257 9.82 1.25 -4.68
CA PRO A 257 9.47 0.05 -5.45
C PRO A 257 10.63 -0.41 -6.35
N PRO A 258 11.12 -1.67 -6.21
CA PRO A 258 12.13 -2.18 -7.12
C PRO A 258 11.55 -2.37 -8.54
N PRO A 259 12.36 -2.28 -9.61
CA PRO A 259 13.79 -2.00 -9.61
C PRO A 259 14.16 -0.52 -9.53
N LEU A 260 13.18 0.36 -9.30
CA LEU A 260 13.40 1.81 -9.32
C LEU A 260 14.39 2.24 -8.22
N GLU A 261 15.12 3.30 -8.54
CA GLU A 261 15.92 4.06 -7.58
C GLU A 261 15.37 5.47 -7.44
N SER A 262 15.68 6.15 -6.36
CA SER A 262 15.19 7.49 -6.11
C SER A 262 16.16 8.30 -5.26
N THR A 263 16.24 9.60 -5.54
CA THR A 263 16.91 10.57 -4.68
C THR A 263 16.08 10.96 -3.46
N LEU A 264 14.81 10.53 -3.41
CA LEU A 264 13.94 10.75 -2.27
C LEU A 264 14.41 9.90 -1.09
N VAL A 265 15.02 10.53 -0.10
CA VAL A 265 15.52 9.87 1.10
C VAL A 265 14.36 9.48 2.00
N LEU A 266 14.10 8.19 2.13
CA LEU A 266 13.02 7.64 2.97
C LEU A 266 13.62 6.79 4.10
N THR A 267 12.91 6.72 5.21
CA THR A 267 13.28 5.92 6.38
C THR A 267 12.33 4.72 6.48
N PRO A 268 12.83 3.47 6.49
CA PRO A 268 11.99 2.31 6.76
C PRO A 268 11.22 2.46 8.07
N VAL A 269 9.93 2.14 8.03
CA VAL A 269 9.00 2.39 9.16
C VAL A 269 8.91 1.19 10.08
N ILE A 270 9.11 -0.03 9.58
CA ILE A 270 8.96 -1.25 10.36
C ILE A 270 10.31 -1.92 10.64
N THR A 271 10.46 -2.41 11.87
CA THR A 271 11.53 -3.31 12.28
C THR A 271 10.90 -4.55 12.91
N LEU A 272 11.26 -5.75 12.43
CA LEU A 272 10.79 -7.02 12.98
C LEU A 272 11.92 -7.64 13.80
N THR A 273 11.70 -7.75 15.12
CA THR A 273 12.68 -8.29 16.06
C THR A 273 12.13 -9.48 16.82
N SER A 274 13.06 -10.28 17.34
CA SER A 274 12.79 -11.40 18.23
C SER A 274 13.92 -11.54 19.25
N ARG A 275 13.95 -12.66 20.00
CA ARG A 275 15.05 -13.02 20.89
C ARG A 275 15.38 -14.49 20.75
N LEU A 276 16.64 -14.85 20.93
CA LEU A 276 17.04 -16.26 20.98
C LEU A 276 16.35 -16.96 22.16
N VAL A 277 15.79 -18.14 21.90
CA VAL A 277 15.21 -18.98 22.97
C VAL A 277 16.13 -20.15 23.36
N ALA A 278 16.99 -20.57 22.44
CA ALA A 278 17.98 -21.60 22.70
C ALA A 278 19.18 -21.47 21.74
N VAL A 279 20.32 -22.00 22.16
CA VAL A 279 21.47 -22.29 21.31
C VAL A 279 21.86 -23.72 21.52
N LYS A 280 22.02 -24.49 20.41
CA LYS A 280 22.29 -25.94 20.44
C LYS A 280 23.54 -26.27 19.63
N GLY A 281 24.40 -27.11 20.16
CA GLY A 281 25.47 -27.76 19.40
C GLY A 281 24.89 -28.82 18.48
N VAL A 282 25.38 -28.89 17.24
CA VAL A 282 25.05 -29.90 16.21
C VAL A 282 26.35 -30.52 15.73
N ARG A 283 26.42 -31.85 15.70
CA ARG A 283 27.64 -32.60 15.29
C ARG A 283 27.69 -32.74 13.77
N PRO A 284 28.88 -33.01 13.21
CA PRO A 284 29.01 -33.36 11.79
C PRO A 284 28.08 -34.53 11.43
N GLY A 285 27.35 -34.42 10.31
CA GLY A 285 26.37 -35.40 9.85
C GLY A 285 25.00 -35.30 10.45
N GLU A 286 24.79 -34.50 11.51
CA GLU A 286 23.46 -34.26 12.07
C GLU A 286 22.70 -33.20 11.26
N GLY A 287 21.37 -33.41 11.11
CA GLY A 287 20.49 -32.55 10.37
C GLY A 287 19.74 -31.54 11.25
N VAL A 288 19.26 -30.45 10.62
CA VAL A 288 18.53 -29.39 11.29
C VAL A 288 17.14 -29.19 10.66
N GLY A 289 16.10 -29.23 11.48
CA GLY A 289 14.72 -28.94 11.10
C GLY A 289 14.02 -30.01 10.28
N TYR A 290 12.80 -29.71 9.86
CA TYR A 290 11.98 -30.61 9.04
C TYR A 290 12.64 -30.91 7.68
N GLY A 291 12.53 -32.17 7.25
CA GLY A 291 13.07 -32.62 5.97
C GLY A 291 14.61 -32.66 5.91
N VAL A 292 15.30 -32.31 7.01
CA VAL A 292 16.76 -32.33 7.10
C VAL A 292 17.43 -31.64 5.89
N THR A 293 16.90 -30.47 5.53
CA THR A 293 17.37 -29.68 4.37
C THR A 293 18.75 -29.05 4.60
N PHE A 294 19.24 -29.07 5.83
CA PHE A 294 20.58 -28.68 6.22
C PHE A 294 21.21 -29.79 7.06
N THR A 295 22.42 -30.22 6.71
CA THR A 295 23.25 -31.16 7.45
C THR A 295 24.56 -30.49 7.82
N ALA A 296 24.96 -30.58 9.07
CA ALA A 296 26.22 -30.00 9.54
C ALA A 296 27.41 -30.72 8.95
N ASP A 297 28.30 -30.01 8.28
CA ASP A 297 29.58 -30.49 7.70
C ASP A 297 30.71 -30.59 8.75
N ARG A 298 30.56 -29.82 9.84
CA ARG A 298 31.46 -29.72 10.98
C ARG A 298 30.67 -29.39 12.23
N PRO A 299 31.27 -29.35 13.42
CA PRO A 299 30.54 -28.90 14.61
C PRO A 299 29.96 -27.49 14.41
N LYS A 300 28.68 -27.34 14.62
CA LYS A 300 27.93 -26.11 14.46
C LYS A 300 27.24 -25.68 15.75
N GLN A 301 26.99 -24.39 15.88
CA GLN A 301 26.08 -23.82 16.89
C GLN A 301 24.86 -23.26 16.18
N ILE A 302 23.68 -23.74 16.55
CA ILE A 302 22.41 -23.38 15.94
C ILE A 302 21.56 -22.64 16.95
N ALA A 303 21.23 -21.39 16.64
CA ALA A 303 20.29 -20.58 17.41
C ALA A 303 18.86 -20.85 16.99
N ILE A 304 17.97 -20.88 17.95
CA ILE A 304 16.50 -21.05 17.76
C ILE A 304 15.83 -19.70 18.01
N VAL A 305 15.11 -19.22 16.99
CA VAL A 305 14.36 -17.95 17.02
C VAL A 305 12.86 -18.28 16.97
N PRO A 306 12.03 -17.81 17.92
CA PRO A 306 10.60 -18.12 17.97
C PRO A 306 9.78 -17.25 17.02
N ALA A 307 10.08 -17.36 15.74
CA ALA A 307 9.38 -16.75 14.63
C ALA A 307 9.36 -17.71 13.44
N GLY A 308 8.21 -17.94 12.85
CA GLY A 308 8.03 -18.90 11.77
C GLY A 308 7.01 -18.48 10.73
N TYR A 309 6.58 -19.41 9.87
CA TYR A 309 5.67 -19.06 8.78
C TYR A 309 4.26 -18.65 9.27
N ALA A 310 3.82 -19.09 10.45
CA ALA A 310 2.56 -18.63 11.04
C ALA A 310 2.64 -17.18 11.55
N ASP A 311 3.84 -16.61 11.61
CA ASP A 311 4.09 -15.21 11.93
C ASP A 311 4.25 -14.35 10.65
N GLY A 312 4.28 -15.01 9.48
CA GLY A 312 4.40 -14.37 8.17
C GLY A 312 5.76 -14.52 7.51
N LEU A 313 6.71 -15.28 8.11
CA LEU A 313 8.00 -15.54 7.49
C LEU A 313 7.84 -16.55 6.35
N ASP A 314 8.44 -16.27 5.20
CA ASP A 314 8.32 -17.14 4.04
C ASP A 314 9.20 -18.39 4.17
N LEU A 315 8.66 -19.55 3.77
CA LEU A 315 9.40 -20.82 3.76
C LEU A 315 10.66 -20.77 2.89
N ARG A 316 10.63 -19.95 1.83
CA ARG A 316 11.74 -19.79 0.88
C ARG A 316 12.97 -19.08 1.48
N LEU A 317 12.86 -18.53 2.70
CA LEU A 317 14.01 -17.99 3.45
C LEU A 317 14.97 -19.10 3.93
N ALA A 318 14.50 -20.34 3.99
CA ALA A 318 15.35 -21.50 4.31
C ALA A 318 16.57 -21.57 3.36
N GLY A 319 17.76 -21.52 3.92
CA GLY A 319 19.02 -21.58 3.18
C GLY A 319 19.32 -20.36 2.27
N ARG A 320 18.50 -19.32 2.31
CA ARG A 320 18.67 -18.10 1.48
C ARG A 320 18.74 -16.84 2.31
N GLY A 321 17.93 -16.74 3.35
CA GLY A 321 17.85 -15.57 4.23
C GLY A 321 18.87 -15.62 5.36
N ALA A 322 18.93 -14.51 6.10
CA ALA A 322 19.71 -14.38 7.32
C ALA A 322 18.93 -13.57 8.35
N VAL A 323 19.37 -13.62 9.60
CA VAL A 323 18.97 -12.72 10.68
C VAL A 323 20.20 -11.98 11.21
N LEU A 324 20.02 -10.83 11.86
CA LEU A 324 21.12 -10.16 12.57
C LEU A 324 21.08 -10.54 14.05
N ILE A 325 22.25 -10.91 14.59
CA ILE A 325 22.45 -11.16 16.00
C ILE A 325 23.78 -10.52 16.40
N ARG A 326 23.76 -9.65 17.39
CA ARG A 326 24.93 -8.85 17.81
C ARG A 326 25.61 -8.11 16.64
N GLY A 327 24.80 -7.59 15.70
CA GLY A 327 25.28 -6.84 14.56
C GLY A 327 25.91 -7.68 13.46
N ARG A 328 25.78 -9.00 13.47
CA ARG A 328 26.33 -9.93 12.47
C ARG A 328 25.24 -10.78 11.83
N ARG A 329 25.38 -11.04 10.54
CA ARG A 329 24.48 -11.92 9.80
C ARG A 329 24.69 -13.39 10.20
N ALA A 330 23.61 -14.02 10.63
CA ALA A 330 23.50 -15.45 10.89
C ALA A 330 22.57 -16.08 9.83
N PRO A 331 23.09 -16.96 8.95
CA PRO A 331 22.27 -17.59 7.91
C PRO A 331 21.15 -18.43 8.50
N ILE A 332 19.97 -18.37 7.89
CA ILE A 332 18.84 -19.25 8.22
C ILE A 332 19.16 -20.63 7.64
N VAL A 333 19.18 -21.64 8.49
CA VAL A 333 19.53 -23.03 8.12
C VAL A 333 18.39 -23.98 8.45
N GLY A 334 18.25 -25.05 7.67
CA GLY A 334 17.12 -25.95 7.76
C GLY A 334 15.82 -25.27 7.33
N SER A 335 14.69 -25.94 7.48
CA SER A 335 13.38 -25.43 7.09
C SER A 335 12.85 -24.38 8.08
N VAL A 336 12.25 -23.30 7.59
CA VAL A 336 11.44 -22.41 8.44
C VAL A 336 10.22 -23.22 8.92
N CYS A 337 10.05 -23.33 10.24
CA CYS A 337 8.95 -24.05 10.85
C CYS A 337 7.73 -23.14 11.09
N MET A 338 6.65 -23.70 11.61
CA MET A 338 5.42 -22.93 11.91
C MET A 338 5.69 -21.78 12.88
N ASP A 339 6.42 -22.06 13.96
CA ASP A 339 6.62 -21.13 15.07
C ASP A 339 8.09 -20.75 15.30
N MET A 340 9.02 -21.32 14.54
CA MET A 340 10.46 -21.15 14.77
C MET A 340 11.25 -21.17 13.47
N LEU A 341 12.37 -20.47 13.47
CA LEU A 341 13.45 -20.63 12.50
C LEU A 341 14.76 -20.92 13.23
N MET A 342 15.71 -21.50 12.51
CA MET A 342 17.03 -21.84 12.98
C MET A 342 18.08 -20.99 12.22
N ALA A 343 19.09 -20.50 12.93
CA ALA A 343 20.20 -19.76 12.35
C ALA A 343 21.55 -20.32 12.76
N ASP A 344 22.50 -20.42 11.82
CA ASP A 344 23.87 -20.81 12.12
C ASP A 344 24.61 -19.65 12.78
N VAL A 345 24.94 -19.83 14.06
CA VAL A 345 25.68 -18.87 14.88
C VAL A 345 27.07 -19.34 15.23
N THR A 346 27.61 -20.29 14.48
CA THR A 346 28.94 -20.84 14.70
C THR A 346 30.02 -19.74 14.68
N GLY A 347 30.76 -19.62 15.77
CA GLY A 347 31.78 -18.59 15.95
C GLY A 347 31.22 -17.22 16.40
N LEU A 348 29.94 -17.14 16.75
CA LEU A 348 29.36 -15.99 17.43
C LEU A 348 29.19 -16.30 18.91
N ASP A 349 29.57 -15.33 19.76
CA ASP A 349 29.32 -15.41 21.19
C ASP A 349 27.88 -14.93 21.47
N VAL A 350 26.91 -15.85 21.48
CA VAL A 350 25.49 -15.57 21.64
C VAL A 350 24.87 -16.44 22.71
N SER A 351 23.82 -15.93 23.35
CA SER A 351 23.09 -16.60 24.43
C SER A 351 21.58 -16.45 24.28
N PRO A 352 20.78 -17.35 24.86
CA PRO A 352 19.34 -17.15 25.00
C PRO A 352 19.03 -15.77 25.60
N GLY A 353 18.05 -15.06 25.02
CA GLY A 353 17.71 -13.68 25.38
C GLY A 353 18.33 -12.61 24.48
N ASP A 354 19.40 -12.91 23.72
CA ASP A 354 19.98 -11.97 22.76
C ASP A 354 18.96 -11.56 21.72
N GLU A 355 18.98 -10.27 21.36
CA GLU A 355 18.10 -9.72 20.33
C GLU A 355 18.45 -10.26 18.95
N VAL A 356 17.43 -10.62 18.22
CA VAL A 356 17.48 -11.03 16.81
C VAL A 356 16.73 -10.02 15.98
N VAL A 357 17.36 -9.47 14.93
CA VAL A 357 16.67 -8.62 13.95
C VAL A 357 16.41 -9.45 12.70
N ILE A 358 15.13 -9.59 12.36
CA ILE A 358 14.67 -10.33 11.16
C ILE A 358 14.53 -9.36 9.99
N ILE A 359 13.97 -8.16 10.25
CA ILE A 359 13.90 -7.03 9.31
C ILE A 359 14.35 -5.78 10.07
N GLY A 360 15.29 -5.03 9.54
CA GLY A 360 15.79 -3.81 10.17
C GLY A 360 17.30 -3.79 10.31
N ALA A 361 17.83 -2.94 11.19
CA ALA A 361 19.25 -2.73 11.39
C ALA A 361 19.69 -3.12 12.81
N GLN A 362 20.92 -3.65 12.94
CA GLN A 362 21.59 -3.91 14.19
C GLN A 362 23.09 -3.75 14.02
N GLY A 363 23.72 -2.92 14.85
CA GLY A 363 25.13 -2.59 14.67
C GLY A 363 25.36 -1.83 13.37
N GLY A 364 26.33 -2.29 12.58
CA GLY A 364 26.67 -1.69 11.27
C GLY A 364 25.97 -2.33 10.07
N ASP A 365 25.06 -3.29 10.26
CA ASP A 365 24.42 -4.04 9.18
C ASP A 365 22.90 -3.93 9.24
N ARG A 366 22.24 -4.25 8.10
CA ARG A 366 20.80 -4.18 7.92
C ARG A 366 20.29 -5.34 7.08
N ILE A 367 19.11 -5.86 7.42
CA ILE A 367 18.32 -6.73 6.55
C ILE A 367 17.14 -5.89 6.02
N ASP A 368 17.20 -5.57 4.74
CA ASP A 368 16.20 -4.77 4.02
C ASP A 368 15.13 -5.68 3.44
N VAL A 369 13.88 -5.21 3.46
CA VAL A 369 12.74 -5.94 2.86
C VAL A 369 12.92 -6.16 1.36
N ARG A 370 13.58 -5.24 0.63
CA ARG A 370 13.89 -5.39 -0.80
C ARG A 370 14.91 -6.50 -1.04
N GLU A 371 15.97 -6.55 -0.21
CA GLU A 371 16.95 -7.63 -0.22
C GLU A 371 16.28 -8.99 0.03
N MET A 372 15.47 -9.09 1.09
CA MET A 372 14.73 -10.30 1.42
C MET A 372 13.80 -10.73 0.29
N ALA A 373 13.08 -9.80 -0.32
CA ALA A 373 12.20 -10.08 -1.45
C ALA A 373 12.96 -10.64 -2.66
N ALA A 374 14.10 -10.04 -2.99
CA ALA A 374 14.96 -10.49 -4.10
C ALA A 374 15.50 -11.92 -3.85
N GLN A 375 15.94 -12.21 -2.62
CA GLN A 375 16.48 -13.55 -2.23
C GLN A 375 15.47 -14.68 -2.43
N ILE A 376 14.20 -14.41 -2.24
CA ILE A 376 13.13 -15.44 -2.32
C ILE A 376 12.24 -15.30 -3.57
N GLY A 377 12.56 -14.39 -4.49
CA GLY A 377 11.81 -14.20 -5.74
C GLY A 377 10.40 -13.68 -5.53
N THR A 378 10.25 -12.62 -4.73
CA THR A 378 8.98 -11.94 -4.49
C THR A 378 9.15 -10.41 -4.44
N ILE A 379 8.12 -9.70 -3.99
CA ILE A 379 8.10 -8.24 -3.88
C ILE A 379 7.98 -7.77 -2.42
N PRO A 380 8.53 -6.59 -2.07
CA PRO A 380 8.47 -6.05 -0.70
C PRO A 380 7.06 -5.97 -0.12
N TYR A 381 6.06 -5.71 -0.97
CA TYR A 381 4.64 -5.66 -0.58
C TYR A 381 4.17 -6.95 0.09
N GLU A 382 4.53 -8.11 -0.51
CA GLU A 382 4.11 -9.42 -0.03
C GLU A 382 4.71 -9.70 1.36
N ILE A 383 5.99 -9.42 1.55
CA ILE A 383 6.66 -9.64 2.84
C ILE A 383 6.01 -8.82 3.95
N LEU A 384 5.80 -7.52 3.70
CA LEU A 384 5.21 -6.63 4.68
C LEU A 384 3.77 -7.02 5.04
N CYS A 385 2.93 -7.28 4.02
CA CYS A 385 1.53 -7.64 4.22
C CYS A 385 1.35 -9.00 4.91
N ARG A 386 2.36 -9.89 4.83
CA ARG A 386 2.35 -11.21 5.49
C ARG A 386 2.64 -11.15 6.98
N ILE A 387 3.19 -10.07 7.51
CA ILE A 387 3.41 -9.94 8.96
C ILE A 387 2.06 -10.13 9.67
N GLY A 388 1.90 -11.31 10.30
CA GLY A 388 0.61 -11.81 10.79
C GLY A 388 0.09 -11.08 12.02
N SER A 389 -1.16 -11.33 12.37
CA SER A 389 -1.81 -10.78 13.57
C SER A 389 -1.23 -11.32 14.87
N ARG A 390 -0.50 -12.45 14.83
CA ARG A 390 0.22 -13.02 15.98
C ARG A 390 1.40 -12.14 16.45
N ILE A 391 1.92 -11.28 15.56
CA ILE A 391 2.99 -10.36 15.88
C ILE A 391 2.40 -9.07 16.45
N GLU A 392 2.74 -8.77 17.69
CA GLU A 392 2.36 -7.50 18.32
C GLU A 392 3.04 -6.32 17.61
N ARG A 393 2.28 -5.25 17.31
CA ARG A 393 2.83 -3.97 16.80
C ARG A 393 3.06 -3.04 17.97
N VAL A 394 4.30 -2.60 18.14
CA VAL A 394 4.71 -1.62 19.13
C VAL A 394 5.04 -0.33 18.41
N TYR A 395 4.34 0.74 18.76
CA TYR A 395 4.46 2.04 18.09
C TYR A 395 5.32 3.00 18.89
N SER A 396 6.20 3.76 18.18
CA SER A 396 7.07 4.78 18.74
C SER A 396 6.95 6.11 17.97
#